data_34d0acdb6cf4d6c6e8e2214ce0446209
#
_entry.id   34d0acdb6cf4d6c6e8e2214ce0446209
#
_cell.length_a   1.000
_cell.length_b   1.000
_cell.length_c   1.000
_cell.angle_alpha   90.00
_cell.angle_beta   90.00
_cell.angle_gamma   90.00
#
_symmetry.space_group_name_H-M   'P 1'
#
loop_
_entity.id
_entity.type
_entity.pdbx_description
1 polymer ?
#
loop_
_entity_poly.entity_id
_entity_poly.type
_entity_poly.pdbx_seq_one_letter_code
_entity_poly.pdbx_strand_id
1 'polypeptide(L)'
;MAAILVVDDEEDIRELVGIYLKNEGFKVYKAADGQEALKCLDDMQIDLAILDVMMADMDGIALCLEIRKKSNIPIIMLSAKDQDMDKVIGLSAGADDYLAKPFNPVELVARVKAQLRRFNDFNE
;
A
#
# COMPACT_ATOMS: atom_id res chain seq x y z
N MET A 1 -11.52 -9.10 10.30
CA MET A 1 -11.59 -8.15 9.18
C MET A 1 -10.26 -7.44 9.03
N ALA A 2 -9.69 -7.46 7.84
CA ALA A 2 -8.37 -6.90 7.64
C ALA A 2 -8.38 -5.37 7.61
N ALA A 3 -7.31 -4.77 8.10
CA ALA A 3 -7.12 -3.32 8.10
C ALA A 3 -6.07 -2.95 7.05
N ILE A 4 -6.44 -2.03 6.17
CA ILE A 4 -5.62 -1.59 5.05
C ILE A 4 -5.21 -0.14 5.28
N LEU A 5 -3.92 0.14 5.14
CA LEU A 5 -3.40 1.52 5.17
C LEU A 5 -3.21 2.00 3.74
N VAL A 6 -3.80 3.13 3.39
CA VAL A 6 -3.66 3.74 2.07
C VAL A 6 -2.85 5.02 2.21
N VAL A 7 -1.69 5.07 1.57
CA VAL A 7 -0.78 6.21 1.65
C VAL A 7 -0.61 6.82 0.25
N ASP A 8 -1.11 8.03 0.08
CA ASP A 8 -1.03 8.77 -1.18
C ASP A 8 -1.21 10.24 -0.85
N ASP A 9 -0.41 11.12 -1.45
CA ASP A 9 -0.53 12.54 -1.20
C ASP A 9 -1.70 13.18 -1.98
N GLU A 10 -2.29 12.46 -2.91
CA GLU A 10 -3.49 12.90 -3.63
C GLU A 10 -4.74 12.45 -2.88
N GLU A 11 -5.50 13.43 -2.38
CA GLU A 11 -6.71 13.14 -1.61
C GLU A 11 -7.73 12.34 -2.41
N ASP A 12 -7.89 12.66 -3.69
CA ASP A 12 -8.87 11.98 -4.55
C ASP A 12 -8.56 10.49 -4.65
N ILE A 13 -7.29 10.14 -4.76
CA ILE A 13 -6.88 8.73 -4.83
C ILE A 13 -7.15 8.03 -3.51
N ARG A 14 -6.78 8.65 -2.39
CA ARG A 14 -7.05 8.07 -1.06
C ARG A 14 -8.53 7.79 -0.87
N GLU A 15 -9.38 8.75 -1.24
CA GLU A 15 -10.82 8.61 -1.09
C GLU A 15 -11.38 7.52 -2.01
N LEU A 16 -10.96 7.51 -3.27
CA LEU A 16 -11.42 6.50 -4.24
C LEU A 16 -11.07 5.09 -3.77
N VAL A 17 -9.80 4.87 -3.44
CA VAL A 17 -9.33 3.56 -2.97
C VAL A 17 -10.07 3.16 -1.68
N GLY A 18 -10.23 4.12 -0.77
CA GLY A 18 -10.94 3.87 0.49
C GLY A 18 -12.36 3.40 0.28
N ILE A 19 -13.09 4.01 -0.65
CA ILE A 19 -14.47 3.62 -0.94
C ILE A 19 -14.55 2.17 -1.43
N TYR A 20 -13.71 1.82 -2.39
CA TYR A 20 -13.71 0.46 -2.93
C TYR A 20 -13.34 -0.58 -1.89
N LEU A 21 -12.34 -0.29 -1.04
CA LEU A 21 -11.93 -1.22 0.00
C LEU A 21 -12.99 -1.37 1.09
N LYS A 22 -13.61 -0.28 1.50
CA LYS A 22 -14.68 -0.34 2.51
C LYS A 22 -15.88 -1.13 2.00
N ASN A 23 -16.19 -1.00 0.72
CA ASN A 23 -17.29 -1.77 0.13
C ASN A 23 -17.04 -3.27 0.17
N GLU A 24 -15.77 -3.68 0.26
CA GLU A 24 -15.39 -5.10 0.38
C GLU A 24 -15.31 -5.56 1.84
N GLY A 25 -15.64 -4.69 2.78
CA GLY A 25 -15.62 -5.03 4.19
C GLY A 25 -14.31 -4.76 4.90
N PHE A 26 -13.32 -4.18 4.24
CA PHE A 26 -12.04 -3.87 4.86
C PHE A 26 -12.15 -2.61 5.73
N LYS A 27 -11.37 -2.60 6.80
CA LYS A 27 -11.12 -1.40 7.58
C LYS A 27 -10.06 -0.58 6.86
N VAL A 28 -10.28 0.73 6.70
CA VAL A 28 -9.35 1.57 5.93
C VAL A 28 -8.82 2.70 6.78
N TYR A 29 -7.51 2.82 6.81
CA TYR A 29 -6.79 3.96 7.41
C TYR A 29 -6.10 4.70 6.27
N LYS A 30 -6.05 6.02 6.37
CA LYS A 30 -5.51 6.87 5.32
C LYS A 30 -4.38 7.74 5.84
N ALA A 31 -3.34 7.90 5.05
CA ALA A 31 -2.23 8.78 5.37
C ALA A 31 -1.86 9.59 4.13
N ALA A 32 -1.59 10.87 4.31
CA ALA A 32 -1.25 11.76 3.20
C ALA A 32 0.24 11.80 2.91
N ASP A 33 1.07 11.28 3.82
CA ASP A 33 2.52 11.30 3.68
C ASP A 33 3.16 10.18 4.50
N GLY A 34 4.48 10.05 4.38
CA GLY A 34 5.22 8.99 5.06
C GLY A 34 5.21 9.10 6.58
N GLN A 35 5.23 10.32 7.11
CA GLN A 35 5.20 10.54 8.56
C GLN A 35 3.87 10.04 9.16
N GLU A 36 2.76 10.40 8.54
CA GLU A 36 1.45 9.93 8.98
C GLU A 36 1.34 8.42 8.87
N ALA A 37 1.91 7.85 7.79
CA ALA A 37 1.89 6.41 7.58
C ALA A 37 2.64 5.67 8.68
N LEU A 38 3.85 6.13 9.03
CA LEU A 38 4.65 5.50 10.07
C LEU A 38 3.96 5.60 11.43
N LYS A 39 3.34 6.73 11.73
CA LYS A 39 2.59 6.88 12.97
C LYS A 39 1.40 5.92 13.01
N CYS A 40 0.69 5.80 11.91
CA CYS A 40 -0.45 4.89 11.83
C CYS A 40 -0.01 3.44 12.06
N LEU A 41 1.12 3.06 11.47
CA LEU A 41 1.67 1.70 11.63
C LEU A 41 2.08 1.42 13.07
N ASP A 42 2.56 2.44 13.79
CA ASP A 42 2.92 2.28 15.20
C ASP A 42 1.69 2.19 16.10
N ASP A 43 0.64 2.94 15.79
CA ASP A 43 -0.54 3.08 16.65
C ASP A 43 -1.63 2.04 16.35
N MET A 44 -1.71 1.55 15.13
CA MET A 44 -2.80 0.68 14.68
C MET A 44 -2.25 -0.62 14.14
N GLN A 45 -3.06 -1.68 14.25
CA GLN A 45 -2.72 -2.96 13.63
C GLN A 45 -3.12 -2.92 12.17
N ILE A 46 -2.13 -2.91 11.28
CA ILE A 46 -2.33 -2.85 9.83
C ILE A 46 -1.94 -4.19 9.23
N ASP A 47 -2.78 -4.70 8.34
CA ASP A 47 -2.57 -6.01 7.71
C ASP A 47 -1.99 -5.91 6.31
N LEU A 48 -2.14 -4.77 5.65
CA LEU A 48 -1.60 -4.53 4.31
C LEU A 48 -1.47 -3.03 4.10
N ALA A 49 -0.43 -2.60 3.39
CA ALA A 49 -0.23 -1.19 3.05
C ALA A 49 -0.21 -0.99 1.54
N ILE A 50 -0.87 0.06 1.08
CA ILE A 50 -0.83 0.51 -0.31
C ILE A 50 -0.10 1.85 -0.30
N LEU A 51 1.02 1.92 -1.01
CA LEU A 51 1.91 3.08 -0.98
C LEU A 51 2.06 3.71 -2.37
N ASP A 52 1.88 5.03 -2.44
CA ASP A 52 2.24 5.77 -3.65
C ASP A 52 3.76 5.95 -3.67
N VAL A 53 4.39 5.71 -4.82
CA VAL A 53 5.83 5.89 -4.98
C VAL A 53 6.22 7.37 -4.91
N MET A 54 5.45 8.23 -5.54
CA MET A 54 5.79 9.65 -5.69
C MET A 54 5.11 10.52 -4.64
N MET A 55 5.80 10.74 -3.52
CA MET A 55 5.30 11.61 -2.45
C MET A 55 6.35 12.65 -2.08
N ALA A 56 5.90 13.79 -1.55
CA ALA A 56 6.75 14.97 -1.36
C ALA A 56 7.75 14.83 -0.20
N ASP A 57 7.34 14.25 0.92
CA ASP A 57 8.18 14.19 2.12
C ASP A 57 9.11 12.98 2.14
N MET A 58 8.56 11.82 1.83
CA MET A 58 9.26 10.54 1.81
C MET A 58 8.62 9.72 0.70
N ASP A 59 9.38 9.31 -0.31
CA ASP A 59 8.79 8.51 -1.38
C ASP A 59 8.38 7.13 -0.87
N GLY A 60 7.53 6.47 -1.67
CA GLY A 60 6.99 5.17 -1.26
C GLY A 60 8.06 4.10 -1.10
N ILE A 61 9.18 4.22 -1.83
CA ILE A 61 10.29 3.26 -1.73
C ILE A 61 10.97 3.40 -0.38
N ALA A 62 11.28 4.63 0.04
CA ALA A 62 11.87 4.88 1.35
C ALA A 62 10.93 4.43 2.47
N LEU A 63 9.63 4.69 2.32
CA LEU A 63 8.64 4.26 3.29
C LEU A 63 8.58 2.73 3.38
N CYS A 64 8.62 2.05 2.24
CA CYS A 64 8.65 0.59 2.20
C CYS A 64 9.83 0.03 2.97
N LEU A 65 11.02 0.62 2.79
CA LEU A 65 12.21 0.21 3.51
C LEU A 65 12.03 0.38 5.03
N GLU A 66 11.43 1.49 5.46
CA GLU A 66 11.16 1.72 6.88
C GLU A 66 10.16 0.71 7.45
N ILE A 67 9.11 0.39 6.69
CA ILE A 67 8.14 -0.61 7.12
C ILE A 67 8.80 -1.98 7.28
N ARG A 68 9.66 -2.34 6.34
CA ARG A 68 10.32 -3.65 6.35
C ARG A 68 11.28 -3.85 7.51
N LYS A 69 11.74 -2.77 8.16
CA LYS A 69 12.53 -2.89 9.38
C LYS A 69 11.73 -3.46 10.54
N LYS A 70 10.40 -3.34 10.51
CA LYS A 70 9.53 -3.68 11.62
C LYS A 70 8.48 -4.73 11.29
N SER A 71 8.16 -4.94 10.01
CA SER A 71 6.99 -5.73 9.65
C SER A 71 7.17 -6.40 8.29
N ASN A 72 6.51 -7.56 8.16
CA ASN A 72 6.45 -8.30 6.90
C ASN A 72 5.07 -8.20 6.23
N ILE A 73 4.25 -7.24 6.62
CA ILE A 73 2.91 -7.11 6.01
C ILE A 73 3.03 -6.92 4.49
N PRO A 74 2.05 -7.39 3.73
CA PRO A 74 2.07 -7.18 2.28
C PRO A 74 2.06 -5.70 1.95
N ILE A 75 2.81 -5.31 0.92
CA ILE A 75 2.89 -3.93 0.44
C ILE A 75 2.63 -3.93 -1.05
N ILE A 76 1.69 -3.11 -1.49
CA ILE A 76 1.39 -2.86 -2.89
C ILE A 76 1.81 -1.43 -3.21
N MET A 77 2.67 -1.28 -4.22
CA MET A 77 3.10 0.05 -4.68
C MET A 77 2.21 0.55 -5.79
N LEU A 78 1.88 1.85 -5.75
CA LEU A 78 1.19 2.54 -6.84
C LEU A 78 2.15 3.58 -7.42
N SER A 79 2.22 3.67 -8.74
CA SER A 79 3.07 4.67 -9.39
C SER A 79 2.38 5.27 -10.61
N ALA A 80 2.50 6.59 -10.78
CA ALA A 80 1.98 7.28 -11.94
C ALA A 80 2.73 6.93 -13.22
N LYS A 81 3.89 6.34 -13.09
CA LYS A 81 4.73 5.99 -14.24
C LYS A 81 4.88 4.48 -14.33
N ASP A 82 4.46 3.94 -15.45
CA ASP A 82 4.70 2.54 -15.77
C ASP A 82 6.12 2.42 -16.31
N GLN A 83 7.11 2.57 -15.40
CA GLN A 83 8.51 2.45 -15.76
C GLN A 83 9.06 1.19 -15.11
N ASP A 84 9.68 0.36 -15.92
CA ASP A 84 10.27 -0.89 -15.44
C ASP A 84 11.25 -0.67 -14.29
N MET A 85 12.01 0.44 -14.35
CA MET A 85 12.98 0.75 -13.30
C MET A 85 12.30 1.01 -11.95
N ASP A 86 11.20 1.77 -11.92
CA ASP A 86 10.44 2.02 -10.69
C ASP A 86 9.90 0.73 -10.11
N LYS A 87 9.43 -0.15 -10.98
CA LYS A 87 8.92 -1.46 -10.56
C LYS A 87 10.02 -2.30 -9.93
N VAL A 88 11.19 -2.36 -10.58
CA VAL A 88 12.34 -3.13 -10.07
C VAL A 88 12.80 -2.58 -8.73
N ILE A 89 12.92 -1.26 -8.59
CA ILE A 89 13.35 -0.63 -7.34
C ILE A 89 12.34 -0.90 -6.23
N GLY A 90 11.05 -0.76 -6.52
CA GLY A 90 9.99 -1.01 -5.54
C GLY A 90 9.99 -2.44 -5.03
N LEU A 91 10.09 -3.41 -5.93
CA LEU A 91 10.13 -4.82 -5.55
C LEU A 91 11.42 -5.15 -4.79
N SER A 92 12.54 -4.53 -5.17
CA SER A 92 13.82 -4.71 -4.48
C SER A 92 13.79 -4.12 -3.06
N ALA A 93 12.99 -3.08 -2.83
CA ALA A 93 12.82 -2.49 -1.50
C ALA A 93 11.93 -3.35 -0.60
N GLY A 94 11.29 -4.37 -1.13
CA GLY A 94 10.47 -5.30 -0.36
C GLY A 94 8.98 -5.23 -0.62
N ALA A 95 8.55 -4.51 -1.66
CA ALA A 95 7.13 -4.51 -2.05
C ALA A 95 6.75 -5.85 -2.65
N ASP A 96 5.51 -6.26 -2.43
CA ASP A 96 5.01 -7.55 -2.89
C ASP A 96 4.30 -7.46 -4.23
N ASP A 97 3.84 -6.27 -4.60
CA ASP A 97 3.12 -6.05 -5.84
C ASP A 97 3.27 -4.60 -6.27
N TYR A 98 2.96 -4.34 -7.52
CA TYR A 98 3.14 -3.03 -8.13
C TYR A 98 2.02 -2.79 -9.14
N LEU A 99 1.39 -1.62 -9.07
CA LEU A 99 0.29 -1.27 -9.96
C LEU A 99 0.49 0.13 -10.51
N ALA A 100 0.41 0.30 -11.82
CA ALA A 100 0.60 1.60 -12.47
C ALA A 100 -0.68 2.42 -12.44
N LYS A 101 -0.54 3.72 -12.22
CA LYS A 101 -1.64 4.68 -12.35
C LYS A 101 -1.75 5.10 -13.82
N PRO A 102 -2.93 5.30 -14.36
CA PRO A 102 -4.22 5.09 -13.71
C PRO A 102 -4.54 3.60 -13.61
N PHE A 103 -5.02 3.18 -12.46
CA PHE A 103 -5.34 1.77 -12.21
C PHE A 103 -6.85 1.56 -12.17
N ASN A 104 -7.26 0.31 -12.37
CA ASN A 104 -8.64 -0.09 -12.20
C ASN A 104 -8.86 -0.43 -10.71
N PRO A 105 -9.76 0.27 -10.01
CA PRO A 105 -9.98 -0.01 -8.58
C PRO A 105 -10.40 -1.45 -8.29
N VAL A 106 -11.12 -2.08 -9.22
CA VAL A 106 -11.51 -3.48 -9.07
C VAL A 106 -10.28 -4.39 -9.11
N GLU A 107 -9.33 -4.09 -9.98
CA GLU A 107 -8.07 -4.83 -10.04
C GLU A 107 -7.26 -4.65 -8.75
N LEU A 108 -7.23 -3.42 -8.22
CA LEU A 108 -6.52 -3.17 -6.96
C LEU A 108 -7.13 -4.00 -5.83
N VAL A 109 -8.46 -4.03 -5.73
CA VAL A 109 -9.14 -4.83 -4.71
C VAL A 109 -8.78 -6.32 -4.86
N ALA A 110 -8.75 -6.83 -6.09
CA ALA A 110 -8.38 -8.22 -6.33
C ALA A 110 -6.96 -8.52 -5.88
N ARG A 111 -6.03 -7.59 -6.12
CA ARG A 111 -4.63 -7.75 -5.69
C ARG A 111 -4.50 -7.68 -4.16
N VAL A 112 -5.27 -6.81 -3.51
CA VAL A 112 -5.31 -6.74 -2.04
C VAL A 112 -5.73 -8.08 -1.47
N LYS A 113 -6.82 -8.64 -1.98
CA LYS A 113 -7.31 -9.94 -1.51
C LYS A 113 -6.30 -11.05 -1.76
N ALA A 114 -5.67 -11.05 -2.92
CA ALA A 114 -4.66 -12.06 -3.25
C ALA A 114 -3.45 -11.97 -2.32
N GLN A 115 -2.97 -10.77 -2.04
CA GLN A 115 -1.82 -10.58 -1.15
C GLN A 115 -2.14 -10.99 0.29
N LEU A 116 -3.32 -10.64 0.78
CA LEU A 116 -3.74 -11.03 2.12
C LEU A 116 -3.86 -12.54 2.24
N ARG A 117 -4.45 -13.20 1.26
CA ARG A 117 -4.58 -14.66 1.24
C ARG A 117 -3.20 -15.31 1.24
N ARG A 118 -2.30 -14.84 0.38
CA ARG A 118 -0.95 -15.40 0.29
C ARG A 118 -0.17 -15.22 1.58
N PHE A 119 -0.24 -14.04 2.18
CA PHE A 119 0.44 -13.75 3.44
C PHE A 119 -0.05 -14.67 4.55
N ASN A 120 -1.37 -14.82 4.68
CA ASN A 120 -1.97 -15.66 5.71
C ASN A 120 -1.60 -17.13 5.52
N ASP A 121 -1.58 -17.61 4.27
CA ASP A 121 -1.23 -19.00 3.98
C ASP A 121 0.21 -19.32 4.34
N PHE A 122 1.12 -18.36 4.16
CA PHE A 122 2.55 -18.60 4.45
C PHE A 122 2.94 -18.33 5.89
N ASN A 123 2.10 -17.62 6.65
CA ASN A 123 2.44 -17.20 8.01
C ASN A 123 1.55 -17.80 9.09
N GLU A 124 0.76 -18.79 8.77
CA GLU A 124 -0.03 -19.54 9.74
C GLU A 124 0.78 -20.63 10.42
#